data_26f338b1d0b4cf3e39b5774744e698b2
#
_entry.id   26f338b1d0b4cf3e39b5774744e698b2
#
_cell.length_a   1.000
_cell.length_b   1.000
_cell.length_c   1.000
_cell.angle_alpha   90.00
_cell.angle_beta   90.00
_cell.angle_gamma   90.00
#
_symmetry.space_group_name_H-M   'P 1'
#
loop_
_entity.id
_entity.type
_entity.pdbx_description
1 polymer ?
#
loop_
_entity_poly.entity_id
_entity_poly.type
_entity_poly.pdbx_seq_one_letter_code
_entity_poly.pdbx_strand_id
1 'polypeptide(L)'
;MTTSTETSPGRGAAPQGTVVVVDPSPLNWLFITWNTAEEPVRTDTNGRLVPAVLTGFRWLDGGRVLEIDVRERVQFQDGEALTAEHVKRAFDEVQRWQVPHPPGTYLNFHPQAWAEVTGTHRVRFHFPEPDGLAMAKFRGMHVMSSEFWKRLGFGYDRTGSGEGHW
;
A
#
# COMPACT_ATOMS: atom_id res chain seq x y z
N MET A 1 27.60 37.37 19.27
CA MET A 1 27.37 35.91 19.27
C MET A 1 26.00 35.67 19.89
N THR A 2 24.99 35.51 19.08
CA THR A 2 23.61 35.31 19.54
C THR A 2 23.30 33.82 19.34
N THR A 3 23.22 33.09 20.44
CA THR A 3 22.84 31.68 20.48
C THR A 3 21.31 31.58 20.28
N SER A 4 20.89 31.15 19.13
CA SER A 4 19.49 30.78 18.86
C SER A 4 19.23 29.41 19.48
N THR A 5 18.40 29.37 20.50
CA THR A 5 17.88 28.15 21.10
C THR A 5 16.79 27.62 20.17
N GLU A 6 17.05 26.56 19.44
CA GLU A 6 16.02 25.79 18.71
C GLU A 6 15.11 25.13 19.75
N THR A 7 13.90 25.61 19.86
CA THR A 7 12.82 24.97 20.60
C THR A 7 12.33 23.77 19.80
N SER A 8 12.57 22.56 20.27
CA SER A 8 11.95 21.35 19.72
C SER A 8 10.44 21.52 19.71
N PRO A 9 9.74 21.17 18.60
CA PRO A 9 8.30 21.21 18.58
C PRO A 9 7.77 20.25 19.64
N GLY A 10 7.03 20.79 20.62
CA GLY A 10 6.39 20.01 21.65
C GLY A 10 5.53 18.92 21.02
N ARG A 11 5.52 17.70 21.59
CA ARG A 11 4.57 16.65 21.24
C ARG A 11 3.18 17.24 21.37
N GLY A 12 2.51 17.52 20.24
CA GLY A 12 1.12 17.93 20.23
C GLY A 12 0.27 16.90 21.00
N ALA A 13 -0.78 17.36 21.65
CA ALA A 13 -1.74 16.48 22.29
C ALA A 13 -2.22 15.43 21.28
N ALA A 14 -2.35 14.17 21.73
CA ALA A 14 -2.87 13.11 20.87
C ALA A 14 -4.25 13.52 20.32
N PRO A 15 -4.54 13.27 19.04
CA PRO A 15 -5.84 13.54 18.46
C PRO A 15 -6.94 12.89 19.29
N GLN A 16 -7.99 13.63 19.59
CA GLN A 16 -9.15 13.13 20.34
C GLN A 16 -10.42 13.36 19.53
N GLY A 17 -11.36 12.45 19.67
CA GLY A 17 -12.66 12.51 19.01
C GLY A 17 -12.81 11.49 17.89
N THR A 18 -14.00 11.51 17.30
CA THR A 18 -14.38 10.63 16.18
C THR A 18 -14.78 11.49 15.00
N VAL A 19 -14.23 11.19 13.84
CA VAL A 19 -14.68 11.78 12.58
C VAL A 19 -15.57 10.75 11.90
N VAL A 20 -16.82 11.14 11.62
CA VAL A 20 -17.76 10.30 10.88
C VAL A 20 -17.80 10.85 9.44
N VAL A 21 -17.41 10.01 8.49
CA VAL A 21 -17.46 10.34 7.07
C VAL A 21 -18.57 9.52 6.43
N VAL A 22 -19.50 10.20 5.77
CA VAL A 22 -20.55 9.58 4.96
C VAL A 22 -20.33 9.96 3.53
N ASP A 23 -20.11 8.97 2.69
CA ASP A 23 -19.98 9.18 1.26
C ASP A 23 -21.05 8.36 0.54
N PRO A 24 -21.94 9.01 -0.23
CA PRO A 24 -23.02 8.32 -0.93
C PRO A 24 -22.54 7.49 -2.12
N SER A 25 -21.31 7.71 -2.58
CA SER A 25 -20.75 6.97 -3.70
C SER A 25 -19.76 5.91 -3.24
N PRO A 26 -20.00 4.62 -3.53
CA PRO A 26 -19.04 3.57 -3.22
C PRO A 26 -17.74 3.71 -4.01
N LEU A 27 -17.69 4.58 -5.01
CA LEU A 27 -16.48 4.87 -5.80
C LEU A 27 -15.54 5.85 -5.10
N ASN A 28 -15.98 6.52 -4.05
CA ASN A 28 -15.19 7.51 -3.32
C ASN A 28 -14.41 6.92 -2.13
N TRP A 29 -14.40 5.62 -1.99
CA TRP A 29 -13.66 4.92 -0.93
C TRP A 29 -12.17 5.30 -0.87
N LEU A 30 -11.58 5.75 -1.97
CA LEU A 30 -10.20 6.23 -2.03
C LEU A 30 -9.90 7.35 -1.03
N PHE A 31 -10.83 8.27 -0.81
CA PHE A 31 -10.64 9.36 0.16
C PHE A 31 -10.54 8.83 1.60
N ILE A 32 -11.23 7.75 1.89
CA ILE A 32 -11.19 7.10 3.20
C ILE A 32 -9.87 6.33 3.33
N THR A 33 -9.54 5.49 2.35
CA THR A 33 -8.37 4.63 2.43
C THR A 33 -7.06 5.40 2.38
N TRP A 34 -6.97 6.48 1.62
CA TRP A 34 -5.77 7.33 1.61
C TRP A 34 -5.49 8.05 2.94
N ASN A 35 -6.47 8.11 3.82
CA ASN A 35 -6.31 8.68 5.15
C ASN A 35 -6.17 7.61 6.25
N THR A 36 -6.45 6.35 5.97
CA THR A 36 -6.46 5.26 6.95
C THR A 36 -5.48 4.14 6.65
N ALA A 37 -5.06 4.04 5.40
CA ALA A 37 -4.12 3.02 4.92
C ALA A 37 -2.93 3.65 4.20
N GLU A 38 -1.87 2.90 4.04
CA GLU A 38 -0.68 3.31 3.30
C GLU A 38 -0.55 2.50 2.00
N GLU A 39 -0.10 3.17 0.95
CA GLU A 39 0.29 2.53 -0.29
C GLU A 39 1.82 2.36 -0.36
N PRO A 40 2.34 1.45 -1.20
CA PRO A 40 3.77 1.38 -1.46
C PRO A 40 4.38 2.68 -1.96
N VAL A 41 3.66 3.38 -2.84
CA VAL A 41 4.05 4.69 -3.41
C VAL A 41 2.87 5.64 -3.40
N ARG A 42 3.17 6.94 -3.36
CA ARG A 42 2.20 8.04 -3.51
C ARG A 42 2.56 8.93 -4.70
N THR A 43 1.72 9.87 -5.01
CA THR A 43 2.07 10.98 -5.92
C THR A 43 2.22 12.27 -5.14
N ASP A 44 3.21 13.07 -5.51
CA ASP A 44 3.34 14.45 -5.05
C ASP A 44 2.36 15.38 -5.80
N THR A 45 2.38 16.65 -5.46
CA THR A 45 1.55 17.69 -6.08
C THR A 45 1.84 17.91 -7.57
N ASN A 46 2.98 17.42 -8.07
CA ASN A 46 3.37 17.47 -9.47
C ASN A 46 3.06 16.19 -10.24
N GLY A 47 2.39 15.23 -9.59
CA GLY A 47 2.07 13.93 -10.18
C GLY A 47 3.24 12.94 -10.23
N ARG A 48 4.37 13.22 -9.57
CA ARG A 48 5.51 12.31 -9.53
C ARG A 48 5.30 11.26 -8.46
N LEU A 49 5.71 10.02 -8.76
CA LEU A 49 5.71 8.95 -7.77
C LEU A 49 6.78 9.22 -6.71
N VAL A 50 6.37 9.18 -5.47
CA VAL A 50 7.24 9.32 -4.30
C VAL A 50 7.08 8.13 -3.37
N PRO A 51 8.13 7.75 -2.64
CA PRO A 51 8.07 6.66 -1.67
C PRO A 51 7.03 6.92 -0.56
N ALA A 52 6.29 5.86 -0.18
CA ALA A 52 5.44 5.83 1.00
C ALA A 52 5.86 4.67 1.91
N VAL A 53 5.26 3.48 1.77
CA VAL A 53 5.70 2.27 2.49
C VAL A 53 7.06 1.78 1.98
N LEU A 54 7.33 1.88 0.69
CA LEU A 54 8.66 1.57 0.17
C LEU A 54 9.64 2.72 0.42
N THR A 55 10.93 2.39 0.52
CA THR A 55 12.04 3.36 0.63
C THR A 55 12.90 3.42 -0.62
N GLY A 56 12.90 2.36 -1.40
CA GLY A 56 13.64 2.26 -2.65
C GLY A 56 13.14 1.11 -3.50
N PHE A 57 13.51 1.15 -4.77
CA PHE A 57 13.22 0.05 -5.69
C PHE A 57 14.29 -0.04 -6.77
N ARG A 58 14.40 -1.22 -7.36
CA ARG A 58 15.26 -1.45 -8.53
C ARG A 58 14.66 -2.48 -9.47
N TRP A 59 14.83 -2.24 -10.75
CA TRP A 59 14.48 -3.20 -11.79
C TRP A 59 15.64 -4.12 -12.06
N LEU A 60 15.35 -5.39 -12.17
CA LEU A 60 16.28 -6.48 -12.48
C LEU A 60 15.77 -7.26 -13.69
N ASP A 61 16.59 -8.14 -14.25
CA ASP A 61 16.22 -9.06 -15.34
C ASP A 61 15.49 -8.35 -16.51
N GLY A 62 16.10 -7.28 -17.02
CA GLY A 62 15.53 -6.56 -18.16
C GLY A 62 14.15 -5.95 -17.91
N GLY A 63 13.81 -5.65 -16.65
CA GLY A 63 12.52 -5.06 -16.28
C GLY A 63 11.44 -6.08 -15.93
N ARG A 64 11.79 -7.35 -15.82
CA ARG A 64 10.85 -8.42 -15.44
C ARG A 64 10.79 -8.66 -13.94
N VAL A 65 11.78 -8.20 -13.19
CA VAL A 65 11.80 -8.32 -11.73
C VAL A 65 11.90 -6.92 -11.12
N LEU A 66 10.96 -6.59 -10.26
CA LEU A 66 10.98 -5.37 -9.46
C LEU A 66 11.29 -5.74 -8.02
N GLU A 67 12.44 -5.32 -7.50
CA GLU A 67 12.77 -5.47 -6.10
C GLU A 67 12.47 -4.17 -5.36
N ILE A 68 11.79 -4.28 -4.23
CA ILE A 68 11.36 -3.16 -3.39
C ILE A 68 11.93 -3.33 -1.97
N ASP A 69 12.51 -2.26 -1.44
CA ASP A 69 12.90 -2.13 -0.04
C ASP A 69 11.74 -1.46 0.74
N VAL A 70 11.23 -2.16 1.76
CA VAL A 70 10.14 -1.73 2.62
C VAL A 70 10.69 -0.93 3.80
N ARG A 71 9.99 0.11 4.19
CA ARG A 71 10.36 1.01 5.29
C ARG A 71 10.44 0.25 6.61
N GLU A 72 11.55 0.43 7.31
CA GLU A 72 11.79 -0.13 8.63
C GLU A 72 11.18 0.77 9.73
N ARG A 73 10.97 0.19 10.92
CA ARG A 73 10.51 0.89 12.14
C ARG A 73 9.15 1.58 11.98
N VAL A 74 8.31 1.04 11.12
CA VAL A 74 6.91 1.44 10.98
C VAL A 74 6.05 0.41 11.69
N GLN A 75 5.01 0.89 12.37
CA GLN A 75 4.01 0.06 13.01
C GLN A 75 2.62 0.43 12.49
N PHE A 76 1.76 -0.56 12.37
CA PHE A 76 0.34 -0.36 12.16
C PHE A 76 -0.33 0.18 13.45
N GLN A 77 -1.58 0.59 13.33
CA GLN A 77 -2.37 1.14 14.44
C GLN A 77 -2.58 0.14 15.58
N ASP A 78 -2.53 -1.15 15.30
CA ASP A 78 -2.62 -2.24 16.28
C ASP A 78 -1.25 -2.62 16.93
N GLY A 79 -0.17 -1.94 16.52
CA GLY A 79 1.19 -2.17 17.00
C GLY A 79 1.97 -3.25 16.25
N GLU A 80 1.37 -3.93 15.27
CA GLU A 80 2.09 -4.88 14.43
C GLU A 80 3.18 -4.16 13.62
N ALA A 81 4.39 -4.73 13.56
CA ALA A 81 5.49 -4.16 12.78
C ALA A 81 5.28 -4.40 11.27
N LEU A 82 5.46 -3.36 10.47
CA LEU A 82 5.43 -3.47 9.01
C LEU A 82 6.61 -4.30 8.51
N THR A 83 6.32 -5.25 7.62
CA THR A 83 7.32 -6.09 6.96
C THR A 83 7.00 -6.28 5.48
N ALA A 84 7.90 -6.91 4.73
CA ALA A 84 7.70 -7.26 3.34
C ALA A 84 6.52 -8.24 3.12
N GLU A 85 6.19 -9.04 4.13
CA GLU A 85 5.03 -9.96 4.08
C GLU A 85 3.70 -9.21 3.92
N HIS A 86 3.57 -8.04 4.53
CA HIS A 86 2.36 -7.22 4.41
C HIS A 86 2.19 -6.68 2.99
N VAL A 87 3.30 -6.25 2.37
CA VAL A 87 3.30 -5.76 0.98
C VAL A 87 2.99 -6.90 0.01
N LYS A 88 3.63 -8.07 0.21
CA LYS A 88 3.33 -9.26 -0.59
C LYS A 88 1.87 -9.68 -0.46
N ARG A 89 1.32 -9.72 0.75
CA ARG A 89 -0.08 -10.09 1.00
C ARG A 89 -1.06 -9.16 0.29
N ALA A 90 -0.80 -7.85 0.33
CA ALA A 90 -1.62 -6.89 -0.40
C ALA A 90 -1.59 -7.15 -1.91
N PHE A 91 -0.43 -7.47 -2.46
CA PHE A 91 -0.30 -7.86 -3.87
C PHE A 91 -1.04 -9.15 -4.19
N ASP A 92 -0.85 -10.21 -3.38
CA ASP A 92 -1.50 -11.50 -3.59
C ASP A 92 -3.02 -11.37 -3.57
N GLU A 93 -3.55 -10.49 -2.72
CA GLU A 93 -4.99 -10.21 -2.69
C GLU A 93 -5.47 -9.55 -3.98
N VAL A 94 -4.76 -8.53 -4.46
CA VAL A 94 -5.11 -7.88 -5.75
C VAL A 94 -5.05 -8.89 -6.90
N GLN A 95 -4.09 -9.80 -6.89
CA GLN A 95 -3.97 -10.85 -7.91
C GLN A 95 -5.13 -11.87 -7.90
N ARG A 96 -5.84 -12.01 -6.78
CA ARG A 96 -7.02 -12.88 -6.66
C ARG A 96 -8.29 -12.26 -7.21
N TRP A 97 -8.34 -10.96 -7.44
CA TRP A 97 -9.54 -10.28 -7.91
C TRP A 97 -9.83 -10.65 -9.36
N GLN A 98 -10.96 -11.31 -9.58
CA GLN A 98 -11.43 -11.68 -10.91
C GLN A 98 -12.11 -10.52 -11.63
N VAL A 99 -12.77 -9.67 -10.86
CA VAL A 99 -13.40 -8.45 -11.36
C VAL A 99 -12.56 -7.28 -10.87
N PRO A 100 -12.10 -6.41 -11.78
CA PRO A 100 -11.34 -5.24 -11.41
C PRO A 100 -12.12 -4.40 -10.39
N HIS A 101 -11.46 -4.00 -9.34
CA HIS A 101 -12.03 -3.05 -8.39
C HIS A 101 -12.15 -1.67 -9.06
N PRO A 102 -13.27 -0.94 -8.96
CA PRO A 102 -13.26 0.48 -9.37
C PRO A 102 -12.25 1.29 -8.54
N PRO A 103 -11.42 2.10 -9.16
CA PRO A 103 -11.29 2.49 -10.55
C PRO A 103 -10.44 1.54 -11.42
N GLY A 104 -10.44 0.34 -11.12
CA GLY A 104 -10.30 -0.86 -11.77
C GLY A 104 -9.07 -1.29 -12.51
N THR A 105 -9.08 -1.14 -13.78
CA THR A 105 -8.17 -1.85 -14.69
C THR A 105 -6.68 -1.52 -14.51
N TYR A 106 -6.33 -0.37 -13.97
CA TYR A 106 -4.94 -0.02 -13.74
C TYR A 106 -4.32 -0.63 -12.48
N LEU A 107 -5.12 -1.30 -11.64
CA LEU A 107 -4.59 -2.08 -10.52
C LEU A 107 -4.18 -3.50 -10.94
N ASN A 108 -4.69 -3.97 -12.07
CA ASN A 108 -4.45 -5.34 -12.49
C ASN A 108 -3.02 -5.49 -13.00
N PHE A 109 -2.28 -6.34 -12.33
CA PHE A 109 -1.02 -6.86 -12.85
C PHE A 109 -1.30 -8.03 -13.79
N HIS A 110 -0.28 -8.45 -14.55
CA HIS A 110 -0.40 -9.64 -15.38
C HIS A 110 -0.82 -10.84 -14.52
N PRO A 111 -1.75 -11.71 -14.98
CA PRO A 111 -2.25 -12.83 -14.17
C PRO A 111 -1.17 -13.81 -13.69
N GLN A 112 -0.06 -13.90 -14.40
CA GLN A 112 1.09 -14.73 -14.04
C GLN A 112 2.15 -13.97 -13.19
N ALA A 113 1.90 -12.70 -12.84
CA ALA A 113 2.78 -12.00 -11.93
C ALA A 113 2.66 -12.58 -10.53
N TRP A 114 3.78 -12.66 -9.84
CA TRP A 114 3.84 -13.20 -8.48
C TRP A 114 4.90 -12.47 -7.65
N ALA A 115 4.84 -12.63 -6.34
CA ALA A 115 5.76 -11.96 -5.44
C ALA A 115 6.42 -12.95 -4.46
N GLU A 116 7.68 -12.66 -4.08
CA GLU A 116 8.41 -13.39 -3.04
C GLU A 116 9.01 -12.43 -2.03
N VAL A 117 9.06 -12.84 -0.78
CA VAL A 117 9.79 -12.14 0.27
C VAL A 117 11.22 -12.64 0.30
N THR A 118 12.18 -11.74 0.09
CA THR A 118 13.61 -12.05 0.07
C THR A 118 14.34 -11.58 1.32
N GLY A 119 13.64 -10.94 2.25
CA GLY A 119 14.13 -10.48 3.53
C GLY A 119 13.01 -9.80 4.32
N THR A 120 13.22 -9.56 5.61
CA THR A 120 12.20 -8.94 6.48
C THR A 120 11.60 -7.67 5.90
N HIS A 121 12.42 -6.88 5.19
CA HIS A 121 12.01 -5.61 4.58
C HIS A 121 12.34 -5.56 3.09
N ARG A 122 12.28 -6.72 2.40
CA ARG A 122 12.53 -6.79 0.96
C ARG A 122 11.62 -7.78 0.28
N VAL A 123 10.97 -7.34 -0.79
CA VAL A 123 10.05 -8.12 -1.62
C VAL A 123 10.43 -7.97 -3.08
N ARG A 124 10.28 -9.05 -3.84
CA ARG A 124 10.43 -9.06 -5.30
C ARG A 124 9.11 -9.40 -5.95
N PHE A 125 8.83 -8.70 -7.03
CA PHE A 125 7.70 -8.94 -7.92
C PHE A 125 8.22 -9.41 -9.26
N HIS A 126 7.68 -10.51 -9.74
CA HIS A 126 8.08 -11.14 -11.00
C HIS A 126 6.98 -10.98 -12.03
N PHE A 127 7.34 -10.51 -13.20
CA PHE A 127 6.43 -10.29 -14.32
C PHE A 127 6.87 -11.15 -15.51
N PRO A 128 5.96 -11.77 -16.26
CA PRO A 128 6.31 -12.53 -17.46
C PRO A 128 6.89 -11.66 -18.57
N GLU A 129 6.54 -10.37 -18.54
CA GLU A 129 7.05 -9.32 -19.44
C GLU A 129 7.22 -8.02 -18.66
N PRO A 130 8.07 -7.07 -19.13
CA PRO A 130 8.22 -5.79 -18.48
C PRO A 130 6.90 -5.01 -18.39
N ASP A 131 6.55 -4.56 -17.19
CA ASP A 131 5.36 -3.74 -16.94
C ASP A 131 5.78 -2.31 -16.59
N GLY A 132 5.78 -1.42 -17.57
CA GLY A 132 6.13 0.00 -17.39
C GLY A 132 5.17 0.77 -16.48
N LEU A 133 3.99 0.22 -16.18
CA LEU A 133 2.99 0.83 -15.30
C LEU A 133 2.99 0.22 -13.89
N ALA A 134 3.80 -0.79 -13.61
CA ALA A 134 3.78 -1.49 -12.33
C ALA A 134 3.87 -0.54 -11.14
N MET A 135 4.78 0.44 -11.16
CA MET A 135 4.92 1.42 -10.07
C MET A 135 3.67 2.29 -9.90
N ALA A 136 2.97 2.63 -10.97
CA ALA A 136 1.71 3.37 -10.88
C ALA A 136 0.58 2.51 -10.31
N LYS A 137 0.55 1.23 -10.63
CA LYS A 137 -0.42 0.26 -10.09
C LYS A 137 -0.27 0.09 -8.58
N PHE A 138 0.95 0.14 -8.05
CA PHE A 138 1.20 0.08 -6.60
C PHE A 138 0.58 1.24 -5.80
N ARG A 139 0.19 2.34 -6.43
CA ARG A 139 -0.61 3.40 -5.79
C ARG A 139 -1.99 2.95 -5.34
N GLY A 140 -2.55 1.97 -6.02
CA GLY A 140 -3.87 1.44 -5.69
C GLY A 140 -3.83 0.28 -4.70
N MET A 141 -2.65 -0.17 -4.31
CA MET A 141 -2.47 -1.21 -3.33
C MET A 141 -2.45 -0.62 -1.92
N HIS A 142 -3.32 -1.11 -1.04
CA HIS A 142 -3.32 -0.72 0.37
C HIS A 142 -2.67 -1.80 1.22
N VAL A 143 -1.68 -1.39 2.01
CA VAL A 143 -0.96 -2.28 2.91
C VAL A 143 -1.61 -2.23 4.28
N MET A 144 -2.12 -3.36 4.75
CA MET A 144 -2.86 -3.50 5.99
C MET A 144 -2.19 -4.49 6.94
N SER A 145 -2.49 -4.37 8.25
CA SER A 145 -2.01 -5.31 9.25
C SER A 145 -2.61 -6.70 9.09
N SER A 146 -1.96 -7.69 9.67
CA SER A 146 -2.46 -9.07 9.69
C SER A 146 -3.79 -9.16 10.44
N GLU A 147 -3.97 -8.38 11.50
CA GLU A 147 -5.19 -8.36 12.29
C GLU A 147 -6.37 -7.74 11.52
N PHE A 148 -6.10 -6.71 10.72
CA PHE A 148 -7.11 -6.16 9.81
C PHE A 148 -7.67 -7.26 8.89
N TRP A 149 -6.79 -8.01 8.23
CA TRP A 149 -7.21 -9.09 7.33
C TRP A 149 -7.96 -10.21 8.05
N LYS A 150 -7.52 -10.62 9.23
CA LYS A 150 -8.21 -11.64 10.03
C LYS A 150 -9.63 -11.22 10.41
N ARG A 151 -9.80 -9.98 10.82
CA ARG A 151 -11.06 -9.46 11.32
C ARG A 151 -12.11 -9.23 10.22
N LEU A 152 -11.68 -8.68 9.10
CA LEU A 152 -12.60 -8.37 7.99
C LEU A 152 -12.79 -9.55 7.04
N GLY A 153 -11.84 -10.49 7.04
CA GLY A 153 -11.70 -11.46 5.98
C GLY A 153 -11.35 -10.76 4.67
N PHE A 154 -10.65 -11.41 3.80
CA PHE A 154 -10.40 -10.85 2.48
C PHE A 154 -11.75 -10.70 1.76
N GLY A 155 -12.03 -9.51 1.25
CA GLY A 155 -13.29 -9.23 0.54
C GLY A 155 -13.55 -10.23 -0.58
N TYR A 156 -12.48 -10.67 -1.24
CA TYR A 156 -12.53 -11.70 -2.25
C TYR A 156 -13.15 -13.02 -1.76
N ASP A 157 -12.78 -13.49 -0.59
CA ASP A 157 -13.31 -14.74 -0.02
C ASP A 157 -14.82 -14.67 0.28
N ARG A 158 -15.33 -13.46 0.51
CA ARG A 158 -16.74 -13.22 0.83
C ARG A 158 -17.61 -12.96 -0.39
N THR A 159 -17.08 -12.26 -1.39
CA THR A 159 -17.87 -11.73 -2.52
C THR A 159 -17.38 -12.21 -3.89
N GLY A 160 -16.23 -12.89 -3.95
CA GLY A 160 -15.60 -13.30 -5.21
C GLY A 160 -15.00 -12.13 -6.00
N SER A 161 -14.93 -10.95 -5.41
CA SER A 161 -14.37 -9.76 -6.02
C SER A 161 -13.72 -8.86 -4.96
N GLY A 162 -12.97 -7.85 -5.40
CA GLY A 162 -12.42 -6.84 -4.50
C GLY A 162 -13.45 -5.85 -3.92
N GLU A 163 -14.69 -5.86 -4.41
CA GLU A 163 -15.70 -4.85 -4.05
C GLU A 163 -16.17 -4.92 -2.60
N GLY A 164 -16.21 -6.08 -2.01
CA GLY A 164 -16.62 -6.23 -0.61
C GLY A 164 -15.53 -5.90 0.41
N HIS A 165 -14.39 -5.45 -0.05
CA HIS A 165 -13.19 -5.25 0.74
C HIS A 165 -13.28 -4.02 1.66
N TRP A 166 -13.90 -2.99 1.18
CA TRP A 166 -14.02 -1.68 1.80
C TRP A 166 -15.35 -1.47 2.50
#